data_e9d1aff2ff70e941a1033a643d8df19f
#
_entry.id   e9d1aff2ff70e941a1033a643d8df19f
#
_cell.length_a   1.000
_cell.length_b   1.000
_cell.length_c   1.000
_cell.angle_alpha   90.00
_cell.angle_beta   90.00
_cell.angle_gamma   90.00
#
_symmetry.space_group_name_H-M   'P 1'
#
loop_
_entity.id
_entity.type
_entity.pdbx_description
1 polymer ?
#
loop_
_entity_poly.entity_id
_entity_poly.type
_entity_poly.pdbx_seq_one_letter_code
_entity_poly.pdbx_strand_id
1 'polypeptide(L)'
;MPRFIPAASTTVTSTAYVQLFGSTSIGGVTNVVLHCAANMYFNTADSDVGKGYLGAGTYSFGPIDPSTLWVKAVSTSGTCSGYVLMQ
;
A
#
# COMPACT_ATOMS: atom_id res chain seq x y z
N MET A 1 19.70 11.97 -4.67
CA MET A 1 19.97 10.59 -5.11
C MET A 1 18.72 9.73 -4.95
N PRO A 2 18.30 9.02 -5.98
CA PRO A 2 17.14 8.15 -5.86
C PRO A 2 17.42 7.00 -4.90
N ARG A 3 16.40 6.61 -4.15
CA ARG A 3 16.47 5.52 -3.19
C ARG A 3 15.35 4.56 -3.45
N PHE A 4 15.61 3.29 -3.18
CA PHE A 4 14.66 2.21 -3.35
C PHE A 4 14.44 1.56 -1.98
N ILE A 5 13.20 1.53 -1.53
CA ILE A 5 12.83 0.91 -0.25
C ILE A 5 11.75 -0.14 -0.54
N PRO A 6 12.08 -1.43 -0.47
CA PRO A 6 11.11 -2.48 -0.70
C PRO A 6 10.21 -2.69 0.51
N ALA A 7 8.97 -3.06 0.27
CA ALA A 7 8.10 -3.64 1.28
C ALA A 7 8.03 -5.14 1.04
N ALA A 8 8.27 -5.91 2.09
CA ALA A 8 8.16 -7.35 1.99
C ALA A 8 6.72 -7.76 1.70
N SER A 9 6.54 -8.92 1.08
CA SER A 9 5.23 -9.48 0.85
C SER A 9 4.50 -9.67 2.19
N THR A 10 3.33 -9.10 2.29
CA THR A 10 2.54 -9.08 3.53
C THR A 10 1.18 -9.72 3.27
N THR A 11 0.77 -10.61 4.15
CA THR A 11 -0.57 -11.16 4.12
C THR A 11 -1.54 -10.15 4.71
N VAL A 12 -2.56 -9.82 3.95
CA VAL A 12 -3.58 -8.84 4.33
C VAL A 12 -4.91 -9.59 4.43
N THR A 13 -5.63 -9.38 5.52
CA THR A 13 -6.93 -10.03 5.73
C THR A 13 -8.07 -9.08 5.35
N SER A 14 -9.29 -9.63 5.31
CA SER A 14 -10.49 -8.84 5.05
C SER A 14 -11.05 -8.15 6.30
N THR A 15 -10.43 -8.34 7.45
CA THR A 15 -10.94 -7.86 8.73
C THR A 15 -10.28 -6.58 9.21
N ALA A 16 -9.09 -6.25 8.71
CA ALA A 16 -8.34 -5.09 9.18
C ALA A 16 -7.46 -4.51 8.10
N TYR A 17 -7.29 -3.20 8.10
CA TYR A 17 -6.32 -2.52 7.26
C TYR A 17 -4.92 -2.73 7.79
N VAL A 18 -3.97 -2.80 6.87
CA VAL A 18 -2.54 -2.92 7.18
C VAL A 18 -1.83 -1.72 6.55
N GLN A 19 -0.99 -1.06 7.33
CA GLN A 19 -0.12 0.02 6.85
C GLN A 19 1.10 -0.61 6.19
N LEU A 20 1.05 -0.75 4.87
CA LEU A 20 1.97 -1.61 4.12
C LEU A 20 3.44 -1.22 4.30
N PHE A 21 3.75 0.06 4.29
CA PHE A 21 5.12 0.56 4.42
C PHE A 21 5.47 0.99 5.85
N GLY A 22 4.61 0.63 6.81
CA GLY A 22 4.83 0.97 8.21
C GLY A 22 4.53 2.44 8.50
N SER A 23 4.78 2.85 9.74
CA SER A 23 4.45 4.18 10.23
C SER A 23 5.55 5.20 9.97
N THR A 24 6.71 4.79 9.43
CA THR A 24 7.83 5.68 9.21
C THR A 24 7.54 6.60 8.05
N SER A 25 7.41 7.88 8.32
CA SER A 25 7.35 8.89 7.28
C SER A 25 8.71 9.03 6.64
N ILE A 26 8.76 8.97 5.33
CA ILE A 26 10.02 9.06 4.59
C ILE A 26 10.38 10.52 4.34
N GLY A 27 9.41 11.39 4.50
CA GLY A 27 9.60 12.83 4.23
C GLY A 27 9.70 13.12 2.73
N GLY A 28 8.99 14.12 2.29
CA GLY A 28 9.02 14.51 0.90
C GLY A 28 8.11 13.68 0.00
N VAL A 29 8.25 13.91 -1.28
CA VAL A 29 7.37 13.37 -2.32
C VAL A 29 8.01 12.11 -2.88
N THR A 30 7.29 11.00 -2.86
CA THR A 30 7.79 9.72 -3.34
C THR A 30 6.80 9.05 -4.27
N ASN A 31 7.29 8.17 -5.13
CA ASN A 31 6.47 7.31 -5.95
C ASN A 31 6.41 5.93 -5.30
N VAL A 32 5.21 5.36 -5.25
CA VAL A 32 4.96 4.05 -4.66
C VAL A 32 4.47 3.12 -5.75
N VAL A 33 5.07 1.94 -5.84
CA VAL A 33 4.57 0.86 -6.68
C VAL A 33 4.02 -0.23 -5.77
N LEU A 34 2.77 -0.61 -6.02
CA LEU A 34 2.05 -1.58 -5.21
C LEU A 34 1.68 -2.78 -6.08
N HIS A 35 2.01 -3.97 -5.61
CA HIS A 35 1.62 -5.20 -6.27
C HIS A 35 0.63 -5.96 -5.40
N CYS A 36 -0.59 -6.13 -5.90
CA CYS A 36 -1.66 -6.84 -5.20
C CYS A 36 -1.87 -8.20 -5.86
N ALA A 37 -1.67 -9.27 -5.09
CA ALA A 37 -1.91 -10.62 -5.59
C ALA A 37 -3.41 -10.98 -5.57
N ALA A 38 -4.23 -10.18 -4.92
CA ALA A 38 -5.68 -10.34 -4.85
C ALA A 38 -6.33 -8.96 -4.84
N ASN A 39 -7.66 -8.94 -4.96
CA ASN A 39 -8.40 -7.68 -4.90
C ASN A 39 -8.26 -7.06 -3.52
N MET A 40 -8.02 -5.75 -3.47
CA MET A 40 -7.75 -5.00 -2.24
C MET A 40 -8.58 -3.73 -2.18
N TYR A 41 -8.97 -3.34 -0.97
CA TYR A 41 -9.35 -1.97 -0.67
C TYR A 41 -8.11 -1.20 -0.22
N PHE A 42 -8.07 0.08 -0.52
CA PHE A 42 -6.99 0.94 -0.06
C PHE A 42 -7.55 2.26 0.47
N ASN A 43 -6.82 2.86 1.39
CA ASN A 43 -7.22 4.14 1.98
C ASN A 43 -5.98 4.85 2.52
N THR A 44 -6.16 6.09 2.92
CA THR A 44 -5.11 6.87 3.58
C THR A 44 -5.18 6.75 5.10
N ALA A 45 -6.11 5.97 5.62
CA ALA A 45 -6.29 5.75 7.05
C ALA A 45 -6.84 4.35 7.28
N ASP A 46 -6.77 3.89 8.53
CA ASP A 46 -7.34 2.63 8.97
C ASP A 46 -8.86 2.77 9.12
N SER A 47 -9.54 2.93 7.99
CA SER A 47 -10.96 3.22 7.95
C SER A 47 -11.55 2.80 6.61
N ASP A 48 -12.81 2.40 6.60
CA ASP A 48 -13.56 2.14 5.37
C ASP A 48 -14.16 3.41 4.77
N VAL A 49 -14.09 4.53 5.47
CA VAL A 49 -14.65 5.79 4.97
C VAL A 49 -13.76 6.34 3.86
N GLY A 50 -14.33 6.48 2.67
CA GLY A 50 -13.59 7.01 1.52
C GLY A 50 -12.63 6.02 0.89
N LYS A 51 -12.76 4.73 1.19
CA LYS A 51 -11.87 3.71 0.64
C LYS A 51 -11.99 3.61 -0.87
N GLY A 52 -10.88 3.24 -1.52
CA GLY A 52 -10.85 2.89 -2.93
C GLY A 52 -10.72 1.39 -3.12
N TYR A 53 -10.83 0.96 -4.37
CA TYR A 53 -10.75 -0.45 -4.75
C TYR A 53 -9.64 -0.64 -5.78
N LEU A 54 -8.80 -1.67 -5.57
CA LEU A 54 -7.80 -2.12 -6.53
C LEU A 54 -8.02 -3.59 -6.82
N GLY A 55 -8.25 -3.94 -8.07
CA GLY A 55 -8.21 -5.33 -8.50
C GLY A 55 -6.79 -5.90 -8.39
N ALA A 56 -6.65 -7.22 -8.49
CA ALA A 56 -5.32 -7.83 -8.51
C ALA A 56 -4.49 -7.24 -9.65
N GLY A 57 -3.24 -6.93 -9.39
CA GLY A 57 -2.35 -6.33 -10.38
C GLY A 57 -1.30 -5.43 -9.75
N THR A 58 -0.60 -4.68 -10.60
CA THR A 58 0.46 -3.76 -10.20
C THR A 58 0.03 -2.33 -10.47
N TYR A 59 0.21 -1.46 -9.49
CA TYR A 59 -0.23 -0.07 -9.55
C TYR A 59 0.89 0.86 -9.13
N SER A 60 0.92 2.05 -9.73
CA SER A 60 1.85 3.11 -9.37
C SER A 60 1.06 4.28 -8.81
N PHE A 61 1.49 4.76 -7.66
CA PHE A 61 0.95 5.96 -7.03
C PHE A 61 2.09 6.97 -6.88
N GLY A 62 1.79 8.17 -7.12
CA GLY A 62 2.76 9.19 -6.85
C GLY A 62 2.23 10.56 -7.18
N PRO A 63 2.75 11.57 -6.52
CA PRO A 63 3.58 11.49 -5.31
C PRO A 63 2.72 11.31 -4.06
N ILE A 64 3.17 10.46 -3.15
CA ILE A 64 2.41 10.12 -1.94
C ILE A 64 3.39 9.78 -0.81
N ASP A 65 3.01 10.08 0.44
CA ASP A 65 3.74 9.59 1.61
C ASP A 65 3.35 8.12 1.82
N PRO A 66 4.31 7.17 1.75
CA PRO A 66 3.98 5.76 1.85
C PRO A 66 3.41 5.36 3.21
N SER A 67 3.65 6.14 4.28
CA SER A 67 3.03 5.87 5.58
C SER A 67 1.53 6.06 5.59
N THR A 68 0.97 6.71 4.55
CA THR A 68 -0.47 6.92 4.44
C THR A 68 -1.16 5.85 3.60
N LEU A 69 -0.46 4.80 3.21
CA LEU A 69 -1.04 3.74 2.39
C LEU A 69 -1.47 2.56 3.25
N TRP A 70 -2.77 2.39 3.38
CA TRP A 70 -3.41 1.30 4.11
C TRP A 70 -4.17 0.42 3.15
N VAL A 71 -4.06 -0.90 3.31
CA VAL A 71 -4.71 -1.87 2.43
C VAL A 71 -5.45 -2.92 3.25
N LYS A 72 -6.53 -3.44 2.68
CA LYS A 72 -7.35 -4.49 3.28
C LYS A 72 -7.83 -5.41 2.16
N ALA A 73 -7.77 -6.72 2.36
CA ALA A 73 -8.26 -7.66 1.36
C ALA A 73 -9.78 -7.54 1.21
N VAL A 74 -10.26 -7.71 -0.01
CA VAL A 74 -11.71 -7.69 -0.29
C VAL A 74 -12.35 -8.97 0.22
N SER A 75 -11.70 -10.12 0.07
CA SER A 75 -12.22 -11.40 0.55
C SER A 75 -11.12 -12.19 1.26
N THR A 76 -11.47 -12.82 2.33
CA THR A 76 -10.65 -13.63 3.26
C THR A 76 -9.24 -13.11 3.49
N SER A 77 -8.33 -13.30 2.54
CA SER A 77 -6.95 -12.83 2.64
C SER A 77 -6.32 -12.74 1.26
N GLY A 78 -5.20 -12.06 1.19
CA GLY A 78 -4.39 -11.93 -0.01
C GLY A 78 -3.04 -11.38 0.36
N THR A 79 -2.09 -11.39 -0.56
CA THR A 79 -0.77 -10.83 -0.33
C THR A 79 -0.59 -9.52 -1.10
N CYS A 80 0.17 -8.63 -0.49
CA CYS A 80 0.50 -7.34 -1.06
C CYS A 80 1.96 -7.07 -0.85
N SER A 81 2.62 -6.53 -1.86
CA SER A 81 4.02 -6.13 -1.77
C SER A 81 4.22 -4.87 -2.57
N GLY A 82 5.41 -4.32 -2.52
CA GLY A 82 5.68 -3.13 -3.30
C GLY A 82 7.02 -2.51 -2.97
N TYR A 83 7.22 -1.30 -3.47
CA TYR A 83 8.43 -0.55 -3.17
C TYR A 83 8.17 0.94 -3.33
N VAL A 84 9.04 1.70 -2.71
CA VAL A 84 9.02 3.16 -2.76
C VAL A 84 10.27 3.62 -3.50
N LEU A 85 10.10 4.52 -4.45
CA LEU A 85 11.18 5.20 -5.14
C LEU A 85 11.23 6.64 -4.63
N MET A 86 12.34 7.00 -4.01
CA MET A 86 12.59 8.35 -3.47
C MET A 86 13.56 9.08 -4.37
N GLN A 87 13.28 10.34 -4.56
CA GLN A 87 14.20 11.23 -5.28
C GLN A 87 15.23 11.85 -4.33
#